data_6044586e9194c33be653dce5e5365db3
#
_entry.id   6044586e9194c33be653dce5e5365db3
#
_cell.length_a   1.000
_cell.length_b   1.000
_cell.length_c   1.000
_cell.angle_alpha   90.00
_cell.angle_beta   90.00
_cell.angle_gamma   90.00
#
_symmetry.space_group_name_H-M   'P 1'
#
loop_
_entity.id
_entity.type
_entity.pdbx_description
1 polymer ?
#
loop_
_entity_poly.entity_id
_entity_poly.type
_entity_poly.pdbx_seq_one_letter_code
_entity_poly.pdbx_strand_id
1 'polypeptide(L)'
;MNHKLLLSLLTLSASSALAHELVRDGNVAALMHTDPDDAPLVGKPTAVFFELNQRGGRAIALAGCTCSLSIYAGSVRATSRPLIQGKLVQGKGEILSSVTFPAAGAYTMVLQGRPKTGAAFSPFKLSWTVRADVSGAGGGMNH
;
A
#
# COMPACT_ATOMS: atom_id res chain seq x y z
N MET A 1 -51.85 -29.20 -7.58
CA MET A 1 -51.05 -28.12 -8.20
C MET A 1 -49.72 -28.03 -7.49
N ASN A 2 -48.68 -28.47 -8.15
CA ASN A 2 -47.36 -28.50 -7.57
C ASN A 2 -46.60 -27.21 -7.94
N HIS A 3 -46.54 -26.29 -7.00
CA HIS A 3 -45.67 -25.14 -7.14
C HIS A 3 -44.25 -25.58 -6.77
N LYS A 4 -43.44 -25.85 -7.78
CA LYS A 4 -42.01 -26.01 -7.59
C LYS A 4 -41.40 -24.64 -7.36
N LEU A 5 -41.07 -24.34 -6.12
CA LEU A 5 -40.26 -23.18 -5.77
C LEU A 5 -38.83 -23.44 -6.27
N LEU A 6 -38.48 -22.79 -7.35
CA LEU A 6 -37.06 -22.72 -7.79
C LEU A 6 -36.36 -21.74 -6.86
N LEU A 7 -35.63 -22.31 -5.90
CA LEU A 7 -34.69 -21.54 -5.08
C LEU A 7 -33.46 -21.21 -5.94
N SER A 8 -33.44 -20.00 -6.49
CA SER A 8 -32.29 -19.49 -7.22
C SER A 8 -31.19 -19.19 -6.20
N LEU A 9 -30.21 -20.05 -6.14
CA LEU A 9 -29.01 -19.84 -5.31
C LEU A 9 -28.17 -18.78 -5.96
N LEU A 10 -28.25 -17.55 -5.46
CA LEU A 10 -27.40 -16.45 -5.87
C LEU A 10 -26.02 -16.70 -5.27
N THR A 11 -25.11 -17.27 -6.05
CA THR A 11 -23.70 -17.37 -5.65
C THR A 11 -23.08 -15.98 -5.73
N LEU A 12 -22.93 -15.37 -4.56
CA LEU A 12 -22.16 -14.15 -4.42
C LEU A 12 -20.68 -14.52 -4.61
N SER A 13 -20.16 -14.30 -5.81
CA SER A 13 -18.72 -14.39 -6.06
C SER A 13 -18.07 -13.20 -5.35
N ALA A 14 -17.47 -13.46 -4.19
CA ALA A 14 -16.55 -12.51 -3.60
C ALA A 14 -15.31 -12.44 -4.51
N SER A 15 -15.30 -11.50 -5.44
CA SER A 15 -14.06 -11.12 -6.10
C SER A 15 -13.17 -10.51 -5.03
N SER A 16 -12.11 -11.22 -4.65
CA SER A 16 -11.00 -10.62 -3.93
C SER A 16 -10.39 -9.59 -4.89
N ALA A 17 -10.84 -8.36 -4.76
CA ALA A 17 -10.17 -7.24 -5.37
C ALA A 17 -8.79 -7.19 -4.74
N LEU A 18 -7.75 -7.54 -5.52
CA LEU A 18 -6.37 -7.12 -5.24
C LEU A 18 -6.38 -5.59 -5.39
N ALA A 19 -6.90 -4.96 -4.36
CA ALA A 19 -7.17 -3.54 -4.40
C ALA A 19 -5.88 -2.81 -4.15
N HIS A 20 -5.54 -1.98 -5.08
CA HIS A 20 -4.86 -0.74 -4.77
C HIS A 20 -5.60 -0.12 -3.60
N GLU A 21 -5.03 -0.19 -2.42
CA GLU A 21 -5.70 0.28 -1.22
C GLU A 21 -5.57 1.78 -1.11
N LEU A 22 -6.70 2.47 -1.20
CA LEU A 22 -6.80 3.90 -0.97
C LEU A 22 -6.91 4.16 0.53
N VAL A 23 -5.96 4.89 1.09
CA VAL A 23 -5.96 5.31 2.48
C VAL A 23 -6.04 6.82 2.56
N ARG A 24 -6.78 7.32 3.54
CA ARG A 24 -7.05 8.74 3.72
C ARG A 24 -6.76 9.19 5.14
N ASP A 25 -6.20 10.39 5.25
CA ASP A 25 -6.03 11.12 6.51
C ASP A 25 -6.36 12.60 6.26
N GLY A 26 -7.47 13.06 6.81
CA GLY A 26 -7.96 14.42 6.59
C GLY A 26 -8.20 14.69 5.10
N ASN A 27 -7.55 15.73 4.59
CA ASN A 27 -7.67 16.12 3.17
C ASN A 27 -6.60 15.48 2.26
N VAL A 28 -5.81 14.55 2.78
CA VAL A 28 -4.79 13.83 2.03
C VAL A 28 -5.20 12.38 1.85
N ALA A 29 -5.02 11.85 0.67
CA ALA A 29 -5.25 10.44 0.35
C ALA A 29 -4.13 9.91 -0.52
N ALA A 30 -3.82 8.64 -0.38
CA ALA A 30 -2.88 7.98 -1.26
C ALA A 30 -3.36 6.59 -1.66
N LEU A 31 -3.15 6.28 -2.92
CA LEU A 31 -3.24 4.94 -3.44
C LEU A 31 -1.83 4.36 -3.46
N MET A 32 -1.65 3.17 -2.90
CA MET A 32 -0.36 2.49 -2.88
C MET A 32 -0.46 1.20 -3.69
N HIS A 33 0.56 0.93 -4.47
CA HIS A 33 0.74 -0.36 -5.12
C HIS A 33 2.21 -0.75 -5.17
N THR A 34 2.45 -2.03 -5.34
CA THR A 34 3.80 -2.57 -5.48
C THR A 34 3.94 -3.29 -6.82
N ASP A 35 5.14 -3.32 -7.35
CA ASP A 35 5.47 -3.99 -8.60
C ASP A 35 6.53 -5.08 -8.32
N PRO A 36 6.37 -6.29 -8.86
CA PRO A 36 5.28 -6.74 -9.71
C PRO A 36 4.02 -7.20 -8.94
N ASP A 37 2.85 -7.00 -9.53
CA ASP A 37 1.56 -7.64 -9.17
C ASP A 37 1.11 -7.53 -7.70
N ASP A 38 1.52 -6.49 -6.98
CA ASP A 38 1.23 -6.31 -5.55
C ASP A 38 1.63 -7.53 -4.68
N ALA A 39 2.64 -8.27 -5.14
CA ALA A 39 3.12 -9.49 -4.51
C ALA A 39 4.63 -9.42 -4.21
N PRO A 40 5.05 -8.66 -3.19
CA PRO A 40 6.45 -8.55 -2.82
C PRO A 40 7.09 -9.90 -2.52
N LEU A 41 8.32 -10.09 -3.01
CA LEU A 41 9.11 -11.28 -2.73
C LEU A 41 10.26 -10.95 -1.79
N VAL A 42 10.47 -11.83 -0.82
CA VAL A 42 11.59 -11.72 0.14
C VAL A 42 12.92 -11.69 -0.58
N GLY A 43 13.80 -10.78 -0.17
CA GLY A 43 15.16 -10.66 -0.66
C GLY A 43 15.30 -10.02 -2.04
N LYS A 44 14.20 -9.63 -2.68
CA LYS A 44 14.22 -8.95 -3.98
C LYS A 44 13.72 -7.52 -3.84
N PRO A 45 14.34 -6.56 -4.55
CA PRO A 45 13.84 -5.19 -4.56
C PRO A 45 12.38 -5.14 -5.07
N THR A 46 11.54 -4.51 -4.29
CA THR A 46 10.14 -4.25 -4.62
C THR A 46 9.98 -2.76 -4.88
N ALA A 47 9.48 -2.40 -6.05
CA ALA A 47 9.12 -1.03 -6.32
C ALA A 47 7.78 -0.72 -5.64
N VAL A 48 7.72 0.38 -4.90
CA VAL A 48 6.53 0.85 -4.22
C VAL A 48 6.16 2.22 -4.79
N PHE A 49 4.90 2.38 -5.13
CA PHE A 49 4.37 3.59 -5.75
C PHE A 49 3.25 4.17 -4.90
N PHE A 50 3.28 5.47 -4.72
CA PHE A 50 2.23 6.21 -4.01
C PHE A 50 1.67 7.30 -4.91
N GLU A 51 0.40 7.19 -5.26
CA GLU A 51 -0.36 8.29 -5.84
C GLU A 51 -0.89 9.13 -4.69
N LEU A 52 -0.16 10.16 -4.32
CA LEU A 52 -0.46 11.01 -3.17
C LEU A 52 -1.16 12.28 -3.62
N ASN A 53 -2.37 12.48 -3.16
CA ASN A 53 -3.22 13.58 -3.57
C ASN A 53 -3.85 14.29 -2.37
N GLN A 54 -4.07 15.59 -2.53
CA GLN A 54 -4.91 16.33 -1.63
C GLN A 54 -6.36 16.36 -2.14
N ARG A 55 -7.28 16.79 -1.29
CA ARG A 55 -8.68 16.92 -1.64
C ARG A 55 -8.84 17.75 -2.91
N GLY A 56 -9.65 17.25 -3.85
CA GLY A 56 -9.81 17.81 -5.19
C GLY A 56 -8.92 17.20 -6.25
N GLY A 57 -8.09 16.18 -5.88
CA GLY A 57 -7.29 15.40 -6.82
C GLY A 57 -5.95 16.01 -7.22
N ARG A 58 -5.55 17.11 -6.59
CA ARG A 58 -4.24 17.71 -6.87
C ARG A 58 -3.13 16.87 -6.27
N ALA A 59 -2.17 16.45 -7.09
CA ALA A 59 -1.03 15.68 -6.65
C ALA A 59 -0.15 16.46 -5.66
N ILE A 60 0.33 15.76 -4.64
CA ILE A 60 1.34 16.28 -3.71
C ILE A 60 2.71 15.86 -4.22
N ALA A 61 3.51 16.84 -4.62
CA ALA A 61 4.87 16.59 -5.08
C ALA A 61 5.83 16.44 -3.88
N LEU A 62 6.83 15.60 -4.03
CA LEU A 62 7.85 15.39 -3.01
C LEU A 62 8.60 16.69 -2.67
N ALA A 63 8.81 17.56 -3.66
CA ALA A 63 9.44 18.86 -3.45
C ALA A 63 8.67 19.78 -2.48
N GLY A 64 7.35 19.62 -2.37
CA GLY A 64 6.49 20.37 -1.45
C GLY A 64 6.21 19.66 -0.12
N CYS A 65 6.82 18.52 0.10
CA CYS A 65 6.54 17.65 1.24
C CYS A 65 7.81 17.32 2.01
N THR A 66 7.75 17.46 3.33
CA THR A 66 8.69 16.78 4.21
C THR A 66 8.08 15.42 4.50
N CYS A 67 8.32 14.49 3.60
CA CYS A 67 7.75 13.15 3.61
C CYS A 67 8.76 12.10 4.04
N SER A 68 8.29 11.06 4.71
CA SER A 68 9.08 9.89 5.07
C SER A 68 8.29 8.60 4.93
N LEU A 69 8.97 7.53 4.57
CA LEU A 69 8.42 6.18 4.51
C LEU A 69 9.12 5.31 5.54
N SER A 70 8.34 4.77 6.47
CA SER A 70 8.82 3.84 7.49
C SER A 70 8.11 2.51 7.33
N ILE A 71 8.85 1.41 7.44
CA ILE A 71 8.31 0.06 7.33
C ILE A 71 8.61 -0.70 8.60
N TYR A 72 7.57 -1.26 9.20
CA TYR A 72 7.61 -2.02 10.44
C TYR A 72 7.29 -3.48 10.17
N ALA A 73 7.98 -4.38 10.85
CA ALA A 73 7.58 -5.78 10.89
C ALA A 73 6.33 -5.93 11.76
N GLY A 74 5.26 -6.48 11.19
CA GLY A 74 3.98 -6.64 11.89
C GLY A 74 3.26 -5.32 12.16
N SER A 75 2.49 -5.29 13.24
CA SER A 75 1.71 -4.14 13.67
C SER A 75 2.57 -3.06 14.32
N VAL A 76 2.20 -1.80 14.13
CA VAL A 76 2.86 -0.65 14.75
C VAL A 76 2.28 -0.40 16.14
N ARG A 77 3.16 -0.26 17.13
CA ARG A 77 2.85 0.12 18.51
C ARG A 77 3.65 1.37 18.86
N ALA A 78 3.31 2.01 19.97
CA ALA A 78 4.00 3.22 20.44
C ALA A 78 5.53 3.04 20.60
N THR A 79 5.96 1.82 20.93
CA THR A 79 7.37 1.47 21.12
C THR A 79 8.03 0.86 19.90
N SER A 80 7.28 0.69 18.78
CA SER A 80 7.81 0.12 17.55
C SER A 80 8.86 1.01 16.93
N ARG A 81 9.91 0.38 16.43
CA ARG A 81 10.93 1.06 15.62
C ARG A 81 10.82 0.58 14.18
N PRO A 82 11.01 1.46 13.20
CA PRO A 82 11.03 1.05 11.81
C PRO A 82 12.14 0.03 11.56
N LEU A 83 11.82 -1.02 10.84
CA LEU A 83 12.80 -1.98 10.33
C LEU A 83 13.53 -1.39 9.13
N ILE A 84 12.82 -0.65 8.29
CA ILE A 84 13.32 -0.05 7.06
C ILE A 84 12.85 1.41 6.99
N GLN A 85 13.76 2.29 6.61
CA GLN A 85 13.45 3.66 6.18
C GLN A 85 13.56 3.69 4.66
N GLY A 86 12.43 3.86 3.97
CA GLY A 86 12.40 3.92 2.52
C GLY A 86 12.88 5.26 2.00
N LYS A 87 13.74 5.22 0.98
CA LYS A 87 14.12 6.44 0.27
C LYS A 87 13.02 6.81 -0.72
N LEU A 88 12.49 8.01 -0.61
CA LEU A 88 11.46 8.52 -1.51
C LEU A 88 12.07 9.26 -2.70
N VAL A 89 11.55 8.99 -3.89
CA VAL A 89 11.96 9.59 -5.15
C VAL A 89 10.73 10.09 -5.89
N GLN A 90 10.81 11.28 -6.48
CA GLN A 90 9.74 11.81 -7.30
C GLN A 90 9.70 11.10 -8.65
N GLY A 91 8.55 10.51 -8.96
CA GLY A 91 8.21 10.04 -10.29
C GLY A 91 7.24 10.98 -11.00
N LYS A 92 6.75 10.55 -12.14
CA LYS A 92 5.76 11.31 -12.91
C LYS A 92 4.35 11.09 -12.34
N GLY A 93 3.90 12.03 -11.51
CA GLY A 93 2.60 11.95 -10.83
C GLY A 93 2.57 11.00 -9.64
N GLU A 94 3.70 10.40 -9.27
CA GLU A 94 3.82 9.42 -8.19
C GLU A 94 5.09 9.66 -7.38
N ILE A 95 5.07 9.19 -6.14
CA ILE A 95 6.25 9.10 -5.30
C ILE A 95 6.64 7.63 -5.22
N LEU A 96 7.91 7.34 -5.42
CA LEU A 96 8.43 5.97 -5.52
C LEU A 96 9.42 5.66 -4.40
N SER A 97 9.49 4.39 -4.06
CA SER A 97 10.55 3.84 -3.23
C SER A 97 10.91 2.43 -3.71
N SER A 98 12.10 1.97 -3.39
CA SER A 98 12.51 0.59 -3.57
C SER A 98 12.77 -0.03 -2.21
N VAL A 99 12.11 -1.14 -1.92
CA VAL A 99 12.16 -1.81 -0.61
C VAL A 99 12.50 -3.28 -0.79
N THR A 100 13.39 -3.80 0.04
CA THR A 100 13.70 -5.23 0.09
C THR A 100 13.26 -5.77 1.45
N PHE A 101 12.30 -6.68 1.44
CA PHE A 101 11.78 -7.31 2.65
C PHE A 101 12.70 -8.46 3.08
N PRO A 102 13.19 -8.48 4.32
CA PRO A 102 14.19 -9.47 4.75
C PRO A 102 13.61 -10.84 5.09
N ALA A 103 12.32 -10.94 5.40
CA ALA A 103 11.66 -12.18 5.79
C ALA A 103 10.22 -12.21 5.32
N ALA A 104 9.66 -13.40 5.18
CA ALA A 104 8.24 -13.57 4.87
C ALA A 104 7.38 -13.12 6.05
N GLY A 105 6.23 -12.54 5.76
CA GLY A 105 5.27 -12.09 6.77
C GLY A 105 4.61 -10.78 6.44
N ALA A 106 3.85 -10.28 7.39
CA ALA A 106 3.14 -9.01 7.29
C ALA A 106 4.01 -7.84 7.76
N TYR A 107 3.93 -6.75 7.03
CA TYR A 107 4.61 -5.49 7.33
C TYR A 107 3.60 -4.36 7.32
N THR A 108 3.86 -3.33 8.12
CA THR A 108 3.11 -2.08 8.06
C THR A 108 3.99 -1.00 7.42
N MET A 109 3.53 -0.44 6.33
CA MET A 109 4.13 0.72 5.69
C MET A 109 3.44 1.98 6.18
N VAL A 110 4.22 2.97 6.59
CA VAL A 110 3.71 4.26 7.05
C VAL A 110 4.34 5.36 6.21
N LEU A 111 3.52 6.03 5.43
CA LEU A 111 3.89 7.25 4.72
C LEU A 111 3.36 8.44 5.50
N GLN A 112 4.24 9.28 5.96
CA GLN A 112 3.85 10.48 6.69
C GLN A 112 4.53 11.70 6.12
N GLY A 113 3.88 12.83 6.25
CA GLY A 113 4.42 14.05 5.72
C GLY A 113 3.75 15.30 6.27
N ARG A 114 4.41 16.40 6.04
CA ARG A 114 3.89 17.74 6.32
C ARG A 114 4.27 18.67 5.19
N PRO A 115 3.47 19.70 4.94
CA PRO A 115 3.77 20.65 3.89
C PRO A 115 5.03 21.44 4.21
N LYS A 116 5.85 21.66 3.19
CA LYS A 116 6.88 22.69 3.21
C LYS A 116 6.23 24.06 3.01
N THR A 117 6.94 25.13 3.31
CA THR A 117 6.46 26.48 3.09
C THR A 117 5.95 26.69 1.66
N GLY A 118 4.73 27.20 1.52
CA GLY A 118 4.08 27.42 0.24
C GLY A 118 3.23 26.27 -0.27
N ALA A 119 3.29 25.08 0.35
CA ALA A 119 2.40 23.97 0.04
C ALA A 119 1.13 24.03 0.92
N ALA A 120 0.00 23.54 0.40
CA ALA A 120 -1.32 23.78 0.98
C ALA A 120 -2.08 22.52 1.43
N PHE A 121 -1.38 21.43 1.74
CA PHE A 121 -2.00 20.24 2.30
C PHE A 121 -1.79 20.16 3.81
N SER A 122 -2.63 19.39 4.51
CA SER A 122 -2.49 19.16 5.95
C SER A 122 -1.44 18.07 6.23
N PRO A 123 -0.75 18.13 7.39
CA PRO A 123 0.07 16.99 7.82
C PRO A 123 -0.73 15.70 7.81
N PHE A 124 -0.10 14.60 7.42
CA PHE A 124 -0.78 13.32 7.25
C PHE A 124 0.08 12.14 7.71
N LYS A 125 -0.61 11.05 8.05
CA LYS A 125 -0.02 9.75 8.33
C LYS A 125 -0.91 8.67 7.74
N LEU A 126 -0.41 7.98 6.75
CA LEU A 126 -1.12 6.94 6.00
C LEU A 126 -0.43 5.59 6.23
N SER A 127 -1.20 4.54 6.44
CA SER A 127 -0.67 3.20 6.73
C SER A 127 -1.31 2.14 5.86
N TRP A 128 -0.50 1.19 5.41
CA TRP A 128 -0.91 0.01 4.66
C TRP A 128 -0.29 -1.24 5.27
N THR A 129 -1.02 -2.35 5.20
CA THR A 129 -0.47 -3.66 5.48
C THR A 129 -0.02 -4.30 4.17
N VAL A 130 1.23 -4.77 4.15
CA VAL A 130 1.83 -5.44 3.00
C VAL A 130 2.35 -6.80 3.45
N ARG A 131 2.14 -7.83 2.64
CA ARG A 131 2.68 -9.16 2.90
C ARG A 131 3.77 -9.49 1.91
N ALA A 132 4.93 -9.90 2.41
CA ALA A 132 6.02 -10.45 1.61
C ALA A 132 6.05 -11.97 1.71
N ASP A 133 6.23 -12.64 0.59
CA ASP A 133 6.31 -14.09 0.50
C ASP A 133 7.63 -14.55 -0.10
N VAL A 134 7.98 -15.81 0.17
CA VAL A 134 9.16 -16.41 -0.46
C VAL A 134 8.86 -16.73 -1.93
N SER A 135 9.90 -16.68 -2.76
CA SER A 135 9.80 -17.05 -4.16
C SER A 135 9.31 -18.50 -4.31
N GLY A 136 8.27 -18.68 -5.12
CA GLY A 136 7.67 -19.99 -5.35
C GLY A 136 6.61 -20.42 -4.34
N ALA A 137 6.31 -19.62 -3.31
CA ALA A 137 5.28 -19.93 -2.32
C ALA A 137 3.86 -20.01 -2.89
N GLY A 138 3.63 -19.44 -4.07
CA GLY A 138 2.38 -19.54 -4.83
C GLY A 138 2.53 -20.39 -6.08
N GLY A 139 3.64 -21.08 -6.22
CA GLY A 139 3.91 -21.95 -7.34
C GLY A 139 2.87 -23.06 -7.44
N GLY A 140 2.25 -23.13 -8.60
CA GLY A 140 1.26 -24.14 -8.87
C GLY A 140 1.77 -25.54 -8.55
N MET A 141 0.90 -26.36 -8.04
CA MET A 141 1.11 -27.77 -7.86
C MET A 141 1.51 -28.40 -9.18
N ASN A 142 2.78 -28.68 -9.35
CA ASN A 142 3.25 -29.52 -10.44
C ASN A 142 3.17 -30.97 -9.99
N HIS A 143 2.38 -31.72 -10.65
CA HIS A 143 2.28 -33.18 -10.51
C HIS A 143 2.71 -33.85 -11.78
#